data_405cdfa37a5b629bfbf29957154bcd22
#
_entry.id   405cdfa37a5b629bfbf29957154bcd22
#
_cell.length_a   1.000
_cell.length_b   1.000
_cell.length_c   1.000
_cell.angle_alpha   90.00
_cell.angle_beta   90.00
_cell.angle_gamma   90.00
#
_symmetry.space_group_name_H-M   'P 1'
#
loop_
_entity.id
_entity.type
_entity.pdbx_description
1 polymer ?
#
loop_
_entity_poly.entity_id
_entity_poly.type
_entity_poly.pdbx_seq_one_letter_code
_entity_poly.pdbx_strand_id
1 'polypeptide(L)'
;KVSGVTLGGIEPNFDNIASGKYPVARSLFFYAKADRLSKVKGMDAYLDLFVSDAMIGNDGVLKTIGLIPMPAAELKKVQASVKARTLLTEDMVKKGVVTK
;
A
#
# COMPACT_ATOMS: atom_id res chain seq x y z
N LYS A 1 -16.78 -16.15 14.21
CA LYS A 1 -16.55 -14.73 14.53
C LYS A 1 -15.10 -14.48 14.89
N VAL A 2 -14.60 -13.33 14.51
CA VAL A 2 -13.23 -12.90 14.81
C VAL A 2 -13.29 -11.67 15.71
N SER A 3 -12.50 -11.68 16.78
CA SER A 3 -12.38 -10.55 17.70
C SER A 3 -11.00 -9.93 17.59
N GLY A 4 -10.93 -8.59 17.61
CA GLY A 4 -9.66 -7.89 17.68
C GLY A 4 -9.05 -7.99 19.07
N VAL A 5 -7.73 -8.15 19.14
CA VAL A 5 -6.98 -8.24 20.39
C VAL A 5 -6.08 -7.03 20.54
N THR A 6 -6.09 -6.41 21.72
CA THR A 6 -5.15 -5.31 22.02
C THR A 6 -3.74 -5.85 22.26
N LEU A 7 -2.74 -5.14 21.74
CA LEU A 7 -1.34 -5.45 21.97
C LEU A 7 -0.64 -4.23 22.55
N GLY A 8 -0.02 -4.42 23.72
CA GLY A 8 0.63 -3.30 24.43
C GLY A 8 -0.33 -2.17 24.79
N GLY A 9 -1.61 -2.48 25.02
CA GLY A 9 -2.65 -1.49 25.33
C GLY A 9 -3.20 -0.74 24.10
N ILE A 10 -2.82 -1.15 22.89
CA ILE A 10 -3.23 -0.52 21.64
C ILE A 10 -4.27 -1.40 20.93
N GLU A 11 -5.43 -0.83 20.64
CA GLU A 11 -6.50 -1.53 19.90
C GLU A 11 -6.22 -1.58 18.40
N PRO A 12 -6.62 -2.67 17.72
CA PRO A 12 -6.45 -2.80 16.27
C PRO A 12 -7.55 -2.02 15.51
N ASN A 13 -7.60 -0.71 15.70
CA ASN A 13 -8.50 0.17 14.98
C ASN A 13 -7.81 0.81 13.77
N PHE A 14 -8.60 1.44 12.90
CA PHE A 14 -8.10 2.07 11.68
C PHE A 14 -6.93 3.03 11.94
N ASP A 15 -7.08 3.93 12.91
CA ASP A 15 -6.08 4.96 13.17
C ASP A 15 -4.77 4.38 13.69
N ASN A 16 -4.84 3.39 14.56
CA ASN A 16 -3.66 2.73 15.12
C ASN A 16 -2.92 1.89 14.08
N ILE A 17 -3.63 1.24 13.19
CA ILE A 17 -3.02 0.46 12.11
C ILE A 17 -2.41 1.40 11.05
N ALA A 18 -3.14 2.42 10.63
CA ALA A 18 -2.67 3.37 9.62
C ALA A 18 -1.44 4.17 10.09
N SER A 19 -1.40 4.53 11.38
CA SER A 19 -0.27 5.27 11.96
C SER A 19 0.94 4.39 12.33
N GLY A 20 0.81 3.07 12.21
CA GLY A 20 1.86 2.13 12.59
C GLY A 20 2.03 1.91 14.09
N LYS A 21 1.12 2.42 14.92
CA LYS A 21 1.16 2.21 16.37
C LYS A 21 0.85 0.78 16.78
N TYR A 22 -0.03 0.09 16.01
CA TYR A 22 -0.35 -1.30 16.26
C TYR A 22 0.82 -2.20 15.84
N PRO A 23 1.40 -3.00 16.75
CA PRO A 23 2.71 -3.64 16.50
C PRO A 23 2.71 -4.73 15.42
N VAL A 24 1.55 -5.27 15.06
CA VAL A 24 1.43 -6.38 14.09
C VAL A 24 0.95 -5.90 12.72
N ALA A 25 0.87 -4.60 12.50
CA ALA A 25 0.51 -4.04 11.20
C ALA A 25 1.59 -4.33 10.16
N ARG A 26 1.17 -4.75 8.96
CA ARG A 26 2.07 -5.03 7.84
C ARG A 26 1.55 -4.40 6.56
N SER A 27 2.48 -3.94 5.73
CA SER A 27 2.15 -3.47 4.38
C SER A 27 1.94 -4.64 3.42
N LEU A 28 0.97 -4.50 2.54
CA LEU A 28 0.80 -5.40 1.41
C LEU A 28 1.53 -4.82 0.20
N PHE A 29 2.19 -5.67 -0.56
CA PHE A 29 2.94 -5.28 -1.75
C PHE A 29 2.35 -5.92 -3.00
N PHE A 30 2.27 -5.12 -4.05
CA PHE A 30 2.00 -5.57 -5.40
C PHE A 30 3.29 -5.52 -6.20
N TYR A 31 3.66 -6.64 -6.85
CA TYR A 31 4.90 -6.76 -7.60
C TYR A 31 4.65 -6.77 -9.09
N ALA A 32 5.40 -5.96 -9.82
CA ALA A 32 5.43 -5.99 -11.28
C ALA A 32 6.89 -5.94 -11.76
N LYS A 33 7.20 -6.75 -12.78
CA LYS A 33 8.53 -6.74 -13.38
C LYS A 33 8.67 -5.56 -14.33
N ALA A 34 9.68 -4.71 -14.10
CA ALA A 34 9.90 -3.51 -14.90
C ALA A 34 10.15 -3.83 -16.38
N ASP A 35 10.87 -4.90 -16.69
CA ASP A 35 11.16 -5.32 -18.06
C ASP A 35 9.93 -5.84 -18.82
N ARG A 36 8.83 -6.11 -18.13
CA ARG A 36 7.58 -6.59 -18.70
C ARG A 36 6.56 -5.50 -18.97
N LEU A 37 6.74 -4.31 -18.40
CA LEU A 37 5.77 -3.21 -18.50
C LEU A 37 5.46 -2.82 -19.94
N SER A 38 6.48 -2.79 -20.81
CA SER A 38 6.31 -2.49 -22.23
C SER A 38 5.90 -3.69 -23.08
N LYS A 39 6.16 -4.91 -22.59
CA LYS A 39 5.91 -6.14 -23.32
C LYS A 39 4.49 -6.65 -23.14
N VAL A 40 3.90 -6.43 -21.98
CA VAL A 40 2.53 -6.87 -21.67
C VAL A 40 1.58 -5.71 -21.92
N LYS A 41 0.71 -5.87 -22.90
CA LYS A 41 -0.27 -4.83 -23.27
C LYS A 41 -1.21 -4.53 -22.10
N GLY A 42 -1.31 -3.24 -21.77
CA GLY A 42 -2.19 -2.77 -20.69
C GLY A 42 -1.61 -2.84 -19.28
N MET A 43 -0.40 -3.36 -19.09
CA MET A 43 0.21 -3.46 -17.76
C MET A 43 0.47 -2.08 -17.14
N ASP A 44 0.96 -1.11 -17.90
CA ASP A 44 1.17 0.25 -17.44
C ASP A 44 -0.13 0.90 -16.93
N ALA A 45 -1.20 0.78 -17.74
CA ALA A 45 -2.51 1.30 -17.37
C ALA A 45 -3.06 0.61 -16.13
N TYR A 46 -2.83 -0.70 -15.98
CA TYR A 46 -3.24 -1.47 -14.82
C TYR A 46 -2.54 -0.99 -13.54
N LEU A 47 -1.22 -0.76 -13.60
CA LEU A 47 -0.47 -0.24 -12.46
C LEU A 47 -0.96 1.15 -12.03
N ASP A 48 -1.17 2.04 -12.99
CA ASP A 48 -1.66 3.39 -12.71
C ASP A 48 -3.06 3.35 -12.08
N LEU A 49 -3.94 2.48 -12.57
CA LEU A 49 -5.25 2.27 -11.98
C LEU A 49 -5.16 1.68 -10.57
N PHE A 50 -4.30 0.68 -10.36
CA PHE A 50 -4.16 -0.01 -9.07
C PHE A 50 -3.76 0.95 -7.95
N VAL A 51 -2.87 1.90 -8.24
CA VAL A 51 -2.42 2.90 -7.24
C VAL A 51 -3.26 4.17 -7.22
N SER A 52 -4.33 4.24 -8.03
CA SER A 52 -5.23 5.39 -8.04
C SER A 52 -6.06 5.47 -6.76
N ASP A 53 -6.57 6.67 -6.47
CA ASP A 53 -7.43 6.88 -5.32
C ASP A 53 -8.70 6.03 -5.36
N ALA A 54 -9.19 5.69 -6.56
CA ALA A 54 -10.35 4.82 -6.73
C ALA A 54 -10.11 3.39 -6.22
N MET A 55 -8.86 2.93 -6.20
CA MET A 55 -8.50 1.59 -5.73
C MET A 55 -7.97 1.60 -4.29
N ILE A 56 -6.95 2.39 -4.01
CA ILE A 56 -6.23 2.36 -2.73
C ILE A 56 -6.41 3.61 -1.86
N GLY A 57 -7.20 4.58 -2.31
CA GLY A 57 -7.51 5.78 -1.53
C GLY A 57 -8.46 5.50 -0.36
N ASN A 58 -8.75 6.54 0.42
CA ASN A 58 -9.63 6.43 1.59
C ASN A 58 -11.04 5.94 1.25
N ASP A 59 -11.53 6.25 0.06
CA ASP A 59 -12.83 5.79 -0.44
C ASP A 59 -12.69 4.74 -1.53
N GLY A 60 -11.51 4.11 -1.61
CA GLY A 60 -11.18 3.14 -2.63
C GLY A 60 -11.84 1.78 -2.43
N VAL A 61 -11.91 1.01 -3.51
CA VAL A 61 -12.51 -0.33 -3.53
C VAL A 61 -11.84 -1.27 -2.54
N LEU A 62 -10.50 -1.19 -2.38
CA LEU A 62 -9.77 -2.08 -1.49
C LEU A 62 -10.11 -1.87 -0.02
N LYS A 63 -10.50 -0.66 0.37
CA LYS A 63 -10.98 -0.40 1.73
C LYS A 63 -12.27 -1.18 2.03
N THR A 64 -13.16 -1.29 1.07
CA THR A 64 -14.43 -2.03 1.27
C THR A 64 -14.22 -3.52 1.47
N ILE A 65 -13.09 -4.06 1.00
CA ILE A 65 -12.71 -5.47 1.21
C ILE A 65 -11.83 -5.66 2.45
N GLY A 66 -11.53 -4.62 3.20
CA GLY A 66 -10.82 -4.72 4.47
C GLY A 66 -9.37 -4.23 4.49
N LEU A 67 -8.87 -3.66 3.39
CA LEU A 67 -7.55 -3.04 3.38
C LEU A 67 -7.59 -1.73 4.18
N ILE A 68 -6.57 -1.51 5.02
CA ILE A 68 -6.39 -0.22 5.69
C ILE A 68 -5.60 0.68 4.76
N PRO A 69 -6.18 1.78 4.22
CA PRO A 69 -5.44 2.67 3.34
C PRO A 69 -4.34 3.41 4.10
N MET A 70 -3.24 3.68 3.41
CA MET A 70 -2.15 4.44 3.99
C MET A 70 -2.50 5.93 4.13
N PRO A 71 -1.81 6.67 5.03
CA PRO A 71 -2.01 8.12 5.15
C PRO A 71 -1.83 8.85 3.81
N ALA A 72 -2.59 9.92 3.60
CA ALA A 72 -2.59 10.64 2.32
C ALA A 72 -1.21 11.10 1.86
N ALA A 73 -0.35 11.50 2.79
CA ALA A 73 1.02 11.93 2.47
C ALA A 73 1.87 10.78 1.91
N GLU A 74 1.75 9.59 2.50
CA GLU A 74 2.46 8.39 2.04
C GLU A 74 1.88 7.88 0.72
N LEU A 75 0.56 7.93 0.58
CA LEU A 75 -0.11 7.54 -0.65
C LEU A 75 0.40 8.34 -1.85
N LYS A 76 0.52 9.67 -1.70
CA LYS A 76 1.08 10.52 -2.75
C LYS A 76 2.52 10.16 -3.11
N LYS A 77 3.34 9.83 -2.12
CA LYS A 77 4.72 9.38 -2.35
C LYS A 77 4.76 8.06 -3.12
N VAL A 78 3.91 7.11 -2.76
CA VAL A 78 3.80 5.81 -3.44
C VAL A 78 3.32 6.01 -4.88
N GLN A 79 2.32 6.84 -5.10
CA GLN A 79 1.82 7.16 -6.45
C GLN A 79 2.92 7.78 -7.31
N ALA A 80 3.69 8.72 -6.76
CA ALA A 80 4.82 9.34 -7.45
C ALA A 80 5.91 8.31 -7.79
N SER A 81 6.23 7.41 -6.86
CA SER A 81 7.21 6.33 -7.07
C SER A 81 6.77 5.37 -8.17
N VAL A 82 5.50 5.02 -8.21
CA VAL A 82 4.95 4.15 -9.27
C VAL A 82 5.00 4.85 -10.63
N LYS A 83 4.64 6.11 -10.71
CA LYS A 83 4.74 6.89 -11.96
C LYS A 83 6.18 7.01 -12.46
N ALA A 84 7.13 7.16 -11.54
CA ALA A 84 8.56 7.21 -11.86
C ALA A 84 9.16 5.81 -12.14
N ARG A 85 8.38 4.75 -12.00
CA ARG A 85 8.82 3.34 -12.15
C ARG A 85 10.03 3.03 -11.26
N THR A 86 10.00 3.49 -10.02
CA THR A 86 11.04 3.23 -9.02
C THR A 86 11.15 1.74 -8.75
N LEU A 87 12.37 1.21 -8.86
CA LEU A 87 12.62 -0.20 -8.59
C LEU A 87 12.63 -0.49 -7.09
N LEU A 88 12.14 -1.66 -6.72
CA LEU A 88 12.13 -2.12 -5.33
C LEU A 88 13.56 -2.39 -4.85
N THR A 89 13.90 -1.83 -3.68
CA THR A 89 15.16 -2.08 -3.01
C THR A 89 14.93 -2.84 -1.70
N GLU A 90 15.98 -3.47 -1.18
CA GLU A 90 15.92 -4.18 0.09
C GLU A 90 15.50 -3.24 1.25
N ASP A 91 16.01 -2.01 1.25
CA ASP A 91 15.66 -1.02 2.27
C ASP A 91 14.17 -0.66 2.24
N MET A 92 13.57 -0.55 1.05
CA MET A 92 12.13 -0.30 0.91
C MET A 92 11.32 -1.45 1.50
N VAL A 93 11.74 -2.70 1.30
CA VAL A 93 11.08 -3.87 1.88
C VAL A 93 11.15 -3.83 3.41
N LYS A 94 12.31 -3.51 3.97
CA LYS A 94 12.50 -3.38 5.43
C LYS A 94 11.64 -2.27 6.03
N LYS A 95 11.53 -1.14 5.35
CA LYS A 95 10.70 -0.01 5.79
C LYS A 95 9.20 -0.24 5.57
N GLY A 96 8.83 -1.20 4.73
CA GLY A 96 7.44 -1.48 4.39
C GLY A 96 6.79 -0.46 3.46
N VAL A 97 7.57 0.38 2.77
CA VAL A 97 7.07 1.37 1.82
C VAL A 97 7.95 1.41 0.57
N VAL A 98 7.33 1.65 -0.59
CA VAL A 98 8.02 1.74 -1.89
C VAL A 98 8.19 3.21 -2.28
N THR A 99 9.06 3.91 -1.55
CA THR A 99 9.39 5.32 -1.80
C THR A 99 10.90 5.53 -1.72
N LYS A 100 11.36 6.50 -2.47
CA LYS A 100 12.75 6.93 -2.34
C LYS A 100 12.99 7.67 -1.03
#